data_ae0c00a10b936a0b33dab4d42d5c1fb7
#
_entry.id   ae0c00a10b936a0b33dab4d42d5c1fb7
#
_cell.length_a   1.000
_cell.length_b   1.000
_cell.length_c   1.000
_cell.angle_alpha   90.00
_cell.angle_beta   90.00
_cell.angle_gamma   90.00
#
_symmetry.space_group_name_H-M   'P 1'
#
loop_
_entity.id
_entity.type
_entity.pdbx_description
1 polymer ?
#
loop_
_entity_poly.entity_id
_entity_poly.type
_entity_poly.pdbx_seq_one_letter_code
_entity_poly.pdbx_strand_id
1 'polypeptide(L)'
;EIYTLSLHDALPISVDINSLGEVYENKYGLTTSQRVYGTVRENIEGRGPCYLRTEGITPEQDDSLKRAYLNMVPSQTLKWLESGKNPSEQNVEIEGTEPYIVGGHTASGYWVDNYRESTIRGLFAAGDVAGGCPQKYVTGAMVEGEIAAIAMVKQLDEGYLDPELDEEAAFDRKIEEYDHFLDTDEKMFTYEAIEEAMQKVMDNYAGGISTHYQFNEKQLELAKEKIEQLQKLVWHISAHDMHELMFVYEVKERLTVALSVIAHLKDRKETRWHSFAENLDYPEKSKEWEIFVNSKMVDGELKMIHRELVNLC
;
A
#
# COMPACT_ATOMS: atom_id res chain seq x y z
N GLU A 1 1.82 -18.16 -2.99
CA GLU A 1 1.47 -19.34 -2.13
C GLU A 1 2.29 -19.42 -0.84
N ILE A 2 3.60 -19.14 -0.84
CA ILE A 2 4.43 -19.26 0.37
C ILE A 2 3.99 -18.27 1.46
N TYR A 3 3.60 -17.06 1.11
CA TYR A 3 3.14 -16.05 2.08
C TYR A 3 1.70 -16.25 2.55
N THR A 4 0.83 -16.72 1.67
CA THR A 4 -0.55 -17.04 2.04
C THR A 4 -0.63 -18.36 2.80
N LEU A 5 0.20 -19.34 2.45
CA LEU A 5 0.32 -20.62 3.16
C LEU A 5 0.81 -20.40 4.59
N SER A 6 1.79 -19.53 4.86
CA SER A 6 2.30 -19.37 6.22
C SER A 6 1.32 -18.66 7.17
N LEU A 7 0.49 -17.73 6.69
CA LEU A 7 -0.64 -17.23 7.48
C LEU A 7 -1.80 -18.24 7.54
N HIS A 8 -2.12 -18.95 6.45
CA HIS A 8 -3.11 -20.00 6.43
C HIS A 8 -2.63 -21.28 7.11
N ASP A 9 -1.33 -21.62 7.07
CA ASP A 9 -0.78 -22.76 7.80
C ASP A 9 -0.62 -22.46 9.29
N ALA A 10 -0.54 -21.21 9.70
CA ALA A 10 -0.71 -20.80 11.10
C ALA A 10 -2.19 -20.83 11.54
N LEU A 11 -3.14 -20.82 10.62
CA LEU A 11 -4.58 -20.83 10.90
C LEU A 11 -5.10 -22.06 11.66
N PRO A 12 -4.57 -23.29 11.48
CA PRO A 12 -4.91 -24.41 12.35
C PRO A 12 -4.35 -24.26 13.77
N ILE A 13 -3.40 -23.35 13.97
CA ILE A 13 -2.67 -23.17 15.22
C ILE A 13 -3.29 -22.07 16.08
N SER A 14 -3.95 -21.07 15.43
CA SER A 14 -4.48 -19.89 16.11
C SER A 14 -5.88 -19.51 15.61
N VAL A 15 -6.68 -18.92 16.47
CA VAL A 15 -7.99 -18.34 16.15
C VAL A 15 -8.03 -16.88 16.56
N ASP A 16 -8.85 -16.09 15.87
CA ASP A 16 -9.02 -14.66 16.18
C ASP A 16 -9.93 -14.52 17.40
N ILE A 17 -9.43 -13.86 18.43
CA ILE A 17 -10.15 -13.56 19.67
C ILE A 17 -10.16 -12.07 19.96
N ASN A 18 -11.21 -11.58 20.60
CA ASN A 18 -11.29 -10.23 21.13
C ASN A 18 -10.66 -10.12 22.55
N SER A 19 -10.68 -8.93 23.13
CA SER A 19 -10.14 -8.67 24.48
C SER A 19 -10.86 -9.43 25.60
N LEU A 20 -12.06 -9.93 25.33
CA LEU A 20 -12.84 -10.77 26.27
C LEU A 20 -12.51 -12.26 26.14
N GLY A 21 -11.62 -12.64 25.20
CA GLY A 21 -11.27 -14.03 24.91
C GLY A 21 -12.30 -14.75 24.04
N GLU A 22 -13.28 -14.04 23.51
CA GLU A 22 -14.32 -14.62 22.66
C GLU A 22 -13.80 -14.79 21.23
N VAL A 23 -14.03 -15.97 20.63
CA VAL A 23 -13.70 -16.24 19.24
C VAL A 23 -14.72 -15.58 18.33
N TYR A 24 -14.26 -14.67 17.44
CA TYR A 24 -15.13 -13.96 16.51
C TYR A 24 -14.90 -14.32 15.03
N GLU A 25 -13.94 -15.16 14.74
CA GLU A 25 -13.49 -15.51 13.39
C GLU A 25 -14.64 -15.86 12.43
N ASN A 26 -15.59 -16.67 12.89
CA ASN A 26 -16.73 -17.10 12.09
C ASN A 26 -17.94 -16.14 12.13
N LYS A 27 -17.90 -15.13 12.99
CA LYS A 27 -19.00 -14.16 13.16
C LYS A 27 -19.18 -13.26 11.93
N TYR A 28 -18.09 -12.91 11.25
CA TYR A 28 -18.08 -11.97 10.13
C TYR A 28 -17.84 -12.63 8.78
N GLY A 29 -17.44 -13.88 8.74
CA GLY A 29 -17.19 -14.69 7.54
C GLY A 29 -15.81 -15.34 7.55
N LEU A 30 -15.54 -16.16 6.52
CA LEU A 30 -14.36 -17.02 6.47
C LEU A 30 -13.23 -16.48 5.58
N THR A 31 -13.52 -15.50 4.72
CA THR A 31 -12.50 -14.93 3.84
C THR A 31 -11.58 -14.00 4.61
N THR A 32 -10.33 -13.82 4.14
CA THR A 32 -9.36 -12.93 4.77
C THR A 32 -9.92 -11.51 4.97
N SER A 33 -10.56 -10.94 3.95
CA SER A 33 -11.17 -9.61 4.05
C SER A 33 -12.30 -9.54 5.09
N GLN A 34 -13.10 -10.59 5.23
CA GLN A 34 -14.14 -10.64 6.26
C GLN A 34 -13.57 -10.77 7.67
N ARG A 35 -12.46 -11.48 7.83
CA ARG A 35 -11.75 -11.60 9.11
C ARG A 35 -11.11 -10.28 9.53
N VAL A 36 -10.43 -9.59 8.60
CA VAL A 36 -9.91 -8.24 8.83
C VAL A 36 -11.04 -7.28 9.21
N TYR A 37 -12.17 -7.33 8.50
CA TYR A 37 -13.36 -6.54 8.85
C TYR A 37 -13.89 -6.90 10.26
N GLY A 38 -13.87 -8.17 10.63
CA GLY A 38 -14.23 -8.63 11.95
C GLY A 38 -13.39 -7.98 13.06
N THR A 39 -12.08 -7.90 12.87
CA THR A 39 -11.15 -7.21 13.79
C THR A 39 -11.52 -5.73 13.94
N VAL A 40 -11.75 -5.04 12.82
CA VAL A 40 -12.18 -3.63 12.85
C VAL A 40 -13.51 -3.46 13.60
N ARG A 41 -14.48 -4.35 13.36
CA ARG A 41 -15.78 -4.30 14.02
C ARG A 41 -15.68 -4.56 15.53
N GLU A 42 -14.88 -5.53 15.96
CA GLU A 42 -14.66 -5.78 17.39
C GLU A 42 -14.02 -4.57 18.08
N ASN A 43 -13.07 -3.89 17.42
CA ASN A 43 -12.48 -2.64 17.92
C ASN A 43 -13.51 -1.50 18.03
N ILE A 44 -14.31 -1.25 16.98
CA ILE A 44 -15.36 -0.23 17.00
C ILE A 44 -16.40 -0.47 18.10
N GLU A 45 -16.75 -1.72 18.33
CA GLU A 45 -17.74 -2.12 19.34
C GLU A 45 -17.16 -2.18 20.77
N GLY A 46 -15.90 -1.78 20.95
CA GLY A 46 -15.24 -1.68 22.26
C GLY A 46 -14.80 -3.04 22.84
N ARG A 47 -14.69 -4.07 22.01
CA ARG A 47 -14.18 -5.40 22.40
C ARG A 47 -12.73 -5.63 21.95
N GLY A 48 -12.08 -4.63 21.40
CA GLY A 48 -10.64 -4.64 21.14
C GLY A 48 -9.80 -4.40 22.42
N PRO A 49 -8.47 -4.57 22.34
CA PRO A 49 -7.72 -5.06 21.18
C PRO A 49 -8.00 -6.53 20.85
N CYS A 50 -7.78 -6.91 19.58
CA CYS A 50 -7.96 -8.27 19.11
C CYS A 50 -6.64 -9.02 19.03
N TYR A 51 -6.70 -10.33 19.08
CA TYR A 51 -5.49 -11.16 19.11
C TYR A 51 -5.65 -12.43 18.26
N LEU A 52 -4.54 -12.90 17.71
CA LEU A 52 -4.37 -14.32 17.39
C LEU A 52 -4.09 -15.05 18.69
N ARG A 53 -4.96 -16.01 19.04
CA ARG A 53 -4.77 -16.83 20.24
C ARG A 53 -3.67 -17.85 19.98
N THR A 54 -2.49 -17.56 20.45
CA THR A 54 -1.31 -18.43 20.37
C THR A 54 -0.94 -19.02 21.73
N GLU A 55 -1.50 -18.49 22.81
CA GLU A 55 -1.30 -19.00 24.16
C GLU A 55 -1.75 -20.46 24.28
N GLY A 56 -0.87 -21.31 24.81
CA GLY A 56 -1.12 -22.73 25.01
C GLY A 56 -0.87 -23.63 23.79
N ILE A 57 -0.30 -23.13 22.70
CA ILE A 57 0.15 -23.97 21.58
C ILE A 57 1.30 -24.88 22.01
N THR A 58 1.53 -25.98 21.27
CA THR A 58 2.61 -26.92 21.59
C THR A 58 4.00 -26.33 21.31
N PRO A 59 5.08 -26.86 21.93
CA PRO A 59 6.44 -26.40 21.64
C PRO A 59 6.82 -26.49 20.15
N GLU A 60 6.35 -27.51 19.44
CA GLU A 60 6.59 -27.67 18.00
C GLU A 60 5.88 -26.58 17.18
N GLN A 61 4.65 -26.24 17.56
CA GLN A 61 3.89 -25.16 16.97
C GLN A 61 4.52 -23.80 17.28
N ASP A 62 5.00 -23.59 18.50
CA ASP A 62 5.71 -22.39 18.92
C ASP A 62 6.97 -22.15 18.07
N ASP A 63 7.80 -23.18 17.87
CA ASP A 63 9.00 -23.10 17.07
C ASP A 63 8.67 -22.87 15.57
N SER A 64 7.65 -23.53 15.05
CA SER A 64 7.15 -23.33 13.67
C SER A 64 6.65 -21.90 13.45
N LEU A 65 5.90 -21.37 14.41
CA LEU A 65 5.37 -20.00 14.33
C LEU A 65 6.49 -18.96 14.37
N LYS A 66 7.49 -19.10 15.23
CA LYS A 66 8.67 -18.22 15.26
C LYS A 66 9.41 -18.21 13.94
N ARG A 67 9.61 -19.37 13.31
CA ARG A 67 10.27 -19.46 11.99
C ARG A 67 9.45 -18.78 10.90
N ALA A 68 8.14 -18.96 10.90
CA ALA A 68 7.27 -18.30 9.95
C ALA A 68 7.34 -16.76 10.11
N TYR A 69 7.21 -16.26 11.33
CA TYR A 69 7.28 -14.82 11.59
C TYR A 69 8.66 -14.23 11.34
N LEU A 70 9.74 -14.98 11.54
CA LEU A 70 11.09 -14.51 11.20
C LEU A 70 11.21 -14.14 9.72
N ASN A 71 10.52 -14.87 8.84
CA ASN A 71 10.53 -14.59 7.41
C ASN A 71 9.51 -13.54 6.97
N MET A 72 8.37 -13.46 7.64
CA MET A 72 7.23 -12.63 7.21
C MET A 72 7.14 -11.30 7.96
N VAL A 73 7.32 -11.32 9.27
CA VAL A 73 7.19 -10.17 10.16
C VAL A 73 8.31 -10.22 11.21
N PRO A 74 9.58 -10.00 10.81
CA PRO A 74 10.73 -10.14 11.70
C PRO A 74 10.63 -9.25 12.95
N SER A 75 9.94 -8.11 12.87
CA SER A 75 9.67 -7.22 14.01
C SER A 75 8.91 -7.93 15.16
N GLN A 76 7.98 -8.82 14.82
CA GLN A 76 7.27 -9.61 15.83
C GLN A 76 8.21 -10.64 16.50
N THR A 77 9.10 -11.26 15.73
CA THR A 77 10.12 -12.15 16.28
C THR A 77 11.06 -11.41 17.25
N LEU A 78 11.46 -10.19 16.89
CA LEU A 78 12.24 -9.33 17.77
C LEU A 78 11.51 -9.00 19.07
N LYS A 79 10.21 -8.68 19.02
CA LYS A 79 9.39 -8.45 20.23
C LYS A 79 9.37 -9.66 21.16
N TRP A 80 9.27 -10.87 20.63
CA TRP A 80 9.36 -12.09 21.45
C TRP A 80 10.73 -12.27 22.10
N LEU A 81 11.80 -12.02 21.34
CA LEU A 81 13.17 -12.06 21.87
C LEU A 81 13.43 -11.02 22.96
N GLU A 82 12.99 -9.79 22.73
CA GLU A 82 13.15 -8.68 23.69
C GLU A 82 12.35 -8.89 24.97
N SER A 83 11.11 -9.38 24.85
CA SER A 83 10.25 -9.67 26.00
C SER A 83 10.64 -10.94 26.74
N GLY A 84 11.45 -11.81 26.13
CA GLY A 84 11.79 -13.14 26.66
C GLY A 84 10.59 -14.09 26.73
N LYS A 85 9.47 -13.77 26.05
CA LYS A 85 8.26 -14.59 26.00
C LYS A 85 8.16 -15.30 24.65
N ASN A 86 7.65 -16.52 24.70
CA ASN A 86 7.36 -17.29 23.50
C ASN A 86 5.93 -17.02 23.00
N PRO A 87 5.60 -17.30 21.72
CA PRO A 87 4.24 -17.24 21.21
C PRO A 87 3.23 -18.03 22.06
N SER A 88 3.64 -19.20 22.59
CA SER A 88 2.81 -20.04 23.48
C SER A 88 2.50 -19.41 24.84
N GLU A 89 3.17 -18.34 25.22
CA GLU A 89 3.02 -17.66 26.52
C GLU A 89 2.28 -16.32 26.41
N GLN A 90 2.06 -15.84 25.18
CA GLN A 90 1.40 -14.55 24.96
C GLN A 90 0.73 -14.51 23.58
N ASN A 91 -0.54 -14.14 23.54
CA ASN A 91 -1.27 -13.90 22.29
C ASN A 91 -0.64 -12.77 21.47
N VAL A 92 -0.76 -12.84 20.15
CA VAL A 92 -0.26 -11.83 19.21
C VAL A 92 -1.39 -10.86 18.90
N GLU A 93 -1.19 -9.57 19.25
CA GLU A 93 -2.14 -8.53 18.91
C GLU A 93 -2.22 -8.32 17.39
N ILE A 94 -3.44 -8.18 16.90
CA ILE A 94 -3.76 -7.95 15.48
C ILE A 94 -4.63 -6.73 15.32
N GLU A 95 -4.51 -6.11 14.16
CA GLU A 95 -5.30 -4.96 13.75
C GLU A 95 -5.81 -5.14 12.31
N GLY A 96 -6.69 -4.27 11.85
CA GLY A 96 -7.04 -4.14 10.45
C GLY A 96 -5.88 -3.58 9.61
N THR A 97 -6.12 -3.37 8.34
CA THR A 97 -5.13 -2.78 7.41
C THR A 97 -5.72 -1.56 6.72
N GLU A 98 -4.90 -0.54 6.54
CA GLU A 98 -5.28 0.64 5.77
C GLU A 98 -5.47 0.30 4.28
N PRO A 99 -6.35 1.04 3.56
CA PRO A 99 -6.69 0.75 2.17
C PRO A 99 -5.51 0.85 1.21
N TYR A 100 -4.50 1.64 1.52
CA TYR A 100 -3.31 1.87 0.70
C TYR A 100 -2.13 0.94 1.03
N ILE A 101 -2.26 0.07 2.02
CA ILE A 101 -1.23 -0.92 2.39
C ILE A 101 -1.47 -2.29 1.74
N VAL A 102 -2.65 -2.56 1.23
CA VAL A 102 -3.04 -3.87 0.69
C VAL A 102 -2.52 -4.08 -0.74
N GLY A 103 -1.27 -3.74 -0.99
CA GLY A 103 -0.68 -3.73 -2.32
C GLY A 103 -0.78 -5.04 -3.09
N GLY A 104 -0.18 -6.10 -2.60
CA GLY A 104 -0.07 -7.37 -3.32
C GLY A 104 -1.38 -8.11 -3.59
N HIS A 105 -2.46 -7.75 -2.94
CA HIS A 105 -3.75 -8.44 -3.04
C HIS A 105 -4.82 -7.68 -3.83
N THR A 106 -4.56 -6.45 -4.24
CA THR A 106 -5.57 -5.58 -4.84
C THR A 106 -5.58 -5.57 -6.37
N ALA A 107 -4.61 -6.19 -7.02
CA ALA A 107 -4.39 -6.10 -8.47
C ALA A 107 -4.26 -4.64 -8.98
N SER A 108 -4.07 -3.67 -8.09
CA SER A 108 -3.80 -2.27 -8.43
C SER A 108 -2.35 -2.11 -8.89
N GLY A 109 -2.09 -1.11 -9.71
CA GLY A 109 -0.77 -0.81 -10.25
C GLY A 109 -0.87 0.01 -11.53
N TYR A 110 0.25 0.14 -12.24
CA TYR A 110 0.28 0.85 -13.51
C TYR A 110 -0.62 0.20 -14.55
N TRP A 111 -1.33 1.00 -15.31
CA TRP A 111 -2.07 0.50 -16.46
C TRP A 111 -1.08 0.08 -17.55
N VAL A 112 -1.04 -1.20 -17.83
CA VAL A 112 -0.20 -1.81 -18.86
C VAL A 112 -1.06 -2.55 -19.89
N ASP A 113 -0.50 -2.72 -21.07
CA ASP A 113 -1.08 -3.57 -22.10
C ASP A 113 -0.75 -5.06 -21.90
N ASN A 114 -1.11 -5.91 -22.85
CA ASN A 114 -0.84 -7.35 -22.79
C ASN A 114 0.66 -7.69 -22.87
N TYR A 115 1.49 -6.74 -23.30
CA TYR A 115 2.94 -6.86 -23.40
C TYR A 115 3.67 -6.22 -22.22
N ARG A 116 2.91 -5.70 -21.25
CA ARG A 116 3.40 -5.01 -20.05
C ARG A 116 3.97 -3.61 -20.31
N GLU A 117 3.72 -3.04 -21.48
CA GLU A 117 4.05 -1.64 -21.76
C GLU A 117 2.99 -0.73 -21.12
N SER A 118 3.46 0.32 -20.45
CA SER A 118 2.59 1.32 -19.83
C SER A 118 2.01 2.27 -20.89
N THR A 119 1.26 3.29 -20.45
CA THR A 119 0.82 4.38 -21.36
C THR A 119 1.94 5.32 -21.80
N ILE A 120 3.14 5.15 -21.27
CA ILE A 120 4.37 5.83 -21.68
C ILE A 120 5.19 4.83 -22.49
N ARG A 121 5.42 5.15 -23.75
CA ARG A 121 6.14 4.27 -24.67
C ARG A 121 7.56 3.98 -24.17
N GLY A 122 7.98 2.73 -24.22
CA GLY A 122 9.27 2.25 -23.73
C GLY A 122 9.33 2.02 -22.23
N LEU A 123 8.28 2.40 -21.47
CA LEU A 123 8.21 2.14 -20.03
C LEU A 123 7.32 0.92 -19.76
N PHE A 124 7.93 -0.14 -19.23
CA PHE A 124 7.28 -1.40 -18.89
C PHE A 124 7.13 -1.56 -17.38
N ALA A 125 6.07 -2.24 -16.96
CA ALA A 125 5.85 -2.59 -15.57
C ALA A 125 5.45 -4.06 -15.46
N ALA A 126 6.10 -4.78 -14.55
CA ALA A 126 5.87 -6.21 -14.31
C ALA A 126 5.84 -6.52 -12.81
N GLY A 127 5.11 -7.55 -12.41
CA GLY A 127 4.94 -7.93 -11.01
C GLY A 127 4.00 -7.00 -10.26
N ASP A 128 4.31 -6.70 -9.01
CA ASP A 128 3.43 -5.93 -8.10
C ASP A 128 3.12 -4.51 -8.57
N VAL A 129 3.99 -3.92 -9.37
CA VAL A 129 3.77 -2.57 -9.93
C VAL A 129 2.81 -2.56 -11.13
N ALA A 130 2.57 -3.72 -11.77
CA ALA A 130 1.66 -3.85 -12.89
C ALA A 130 0.21 -4.03 -12.42
N GLY A 131 -0.71 -3.22 -12.90
CA GLY A 131 -2.13 -3.37 -12.64
C GLY A 131 -2.71 -4.60 -13.34
N GLY A 132 -3.63 -5.29 -12.68
CA GLY A 132 -4.32 -6.45 -13.25
C GLY A 132 -3.52 -7.76 -13.26
N CYS A 133 -2.35 -7.82 -12.66
CA CYS A 133 -1.62 -9.07 -12.49
C CYS A 133 -2.42 -9.99 -11.54
N PRO A 134 -2.90 -11.15 -12.01
CA PRO A 134 -3.78 -12.01 -11.21
C PRO A 134 -3.05 -12.72 -10.07
N GLN A 135 -1.73 -12.83 -10.15
CA GLN A 135 -0.89 -13.48 -9.15
C GLN A 135 0.41 -12.71 -8.97
N LYS A 136 0.42 -11.81 -8.00
CA LYS A 136 1.49 -10.84 -7.76
C LYS A 136 2.70 -11.37 -6.99
N TYR A 137 2.78 -12.65 -6.70
CA TYR A 137 3.93 -13.23 -6.02
C TYR A 137 5.07 -13.57 -7.00
N VAL A 138 6.14 -14.14 -6.49
CA VAL A 138 7.36 -14.44 -7.25
C VAL A 138 7.07 -15.08 -8.61
N THR A 139 6.20 -16.07 -8.67
CA THR A 139 5.86 -16.77 -9.93
C THR A 139 5.21 -15.84 -10.94
N GLY A 140 4.23 -15.06 -10.53
CA GLY A 140 3.57 -14.08 -11.41
C GLY A 140 4.52 -12.98 -11.84
N ALA A 141 5.33 -12.45 -10.92
CA ALA A 141 6.32 -11.42 -11.22
C ALA A 141 7.37 -11.90 -12.25
N MET A 142 7.83 -13.15 -12.14
CA MET A 142 8.76 -13.72 -13.10
C MET A 142 8.14 -13.89 -14.50
N VAL A 143 6.91 -14.39 -14.58
CA VAL A 143 6.20 -14.55 -15.86
C VAL A 143 5.95 -13.20 -16.52
N GLU A 144 5.53 -12.21 -15.76
CA GLU A 144 5.33 -10.85 -16.27
C GLU A 144 6.63 -10.20 -16.71
N GLY A 145 7.72 -10.42 -15.97
CA GLY A 145 9.05 -9.97 -16.35
C GLY A 145 9.52 -10.60 -17.67
N GLU A 146 9.26 -11.89 -17.90
CA GLU A 146 9.55 -12.56 -19.17
C GLU A 146 8.74 -11.96 -20.34
N ILE A 147 7.43 -11.74 -20.14
CA ILE A 147 6.58 -11.11 -21.16
C ILE A 147 7.12 -9.71 -21.51
N ALA A 148 7.43 -8.90 -20.50
CA ALA A 148 7.99 -7.57 -20.71
C ALA A 148 9.33 -7.61 -21.47
N ALA A 149 10.24 -8.50 -21.06
CA ALA A 149 11.55 -8.61 -21.69
C ALA A 149 11.46 -9.02 -23.18
N ILE A 150 10.59 -9.97 -23.51
CA ILE A 150 10.36 -10.39 -24.92
C ILE A 150 9.81 -9.20 -25.72
N ALA A 151 8.88 -8.44 -25.16
CA ALA A 151 8.31 -7.27 -25.84
C ALA A 151 9.34 -6.15 -26.04
N MET A 152 10.19 -5.89 -25.05
CA MET A 152 11.29 -4.92 -25.14
C MET A 152 12.26 -5.28 -26.26
N VAL A 153 12.73 -6.54 -26.30
CA VAL A 153 13.64 -7.04 -27.36
C VAL A 153 13.01 -6.85 -28.73
N LYS A 154 11.73 -7.20 -28.87
CA LYS A 154 11.02 -7.02 -30.15
C LYS A 154 10.94 -5.55 -30.55
N GLN A 155 10.65 -4.62 -29.65
CA GLN A 155 10.63 -3.19 -29.95
C GLN A 155 12.00 -2.69 -30.40
N LEU A 156 13.08 -3.12 -29.76
CA LEU A 156 14.45 -2.76 -30.16
C LEU A 156 14.79 -3.29 -31.55
N ASP A 157 14.45 -4.54 -31.87
CA ASP A 157 14.66 -5.15 -33.19
C ASP A 157 13.85 -4.46 -34.29
N GLU A 158 12.67 -3.92 -33.99
CA GLU A 158 11.82 -3.14 -34.88
C GLU A 158 12.31 -1.69 -35.05
N GLY A 159 13.43 -1.32 -34.39
CA GLY A 159 14.06 0.00 -34.54
C GLY A 159 13.37 1.04 -33.65
N TYR A 160 12.95 0.65 -32.43
CA TYR A 160 12.51 1.64 -31.44
C TYR A 160 13.62 2.67 -31.23
N LEU A 161 13.29 3.91 -31.51
CA LEU A 161 14.14 5.06 -31.23
C LEU A 161 13.52 5.81 -30.05
N ASP A 162 14.33 6.11 -29.05
CA ASP A 162 13.95 7.02 -28.00
C ASP A 162 13.48 8.36 -28.58
N PRO A 163 12.42 8.97 -28.03
CA PRO A 163 12.09 10.34 -28.40
C PRO A 163 13.35 11.21 -28.17
N GLU A 164 13.60 12.15 -29.06
CA GLU A 164 14.69 13.13 -28.90
C GLU A 164 14.45 13.89 -27.57
N LEU A 165 15.14 13.44 -26.54
CA LEU A 165 15.22 14.13 -25.26
C LEU A 165 16.48 14.98 -25.28
N ASP A 166 16.37 16.23 -24.87
CA ASP A 166 17.53 17.01 -24.50
C ASP A 166 18.06 16.48 -23.16
N GLU A 167 18.89 15.43 -23.26
CA GLU A 167 19.44 14.73 -22.12
C GLU A 167 20.28 15.66 -21.25
N GLU A 168 21.06 16.54 -21.84
CA GLU A 168 21.92 17.51 -21.15
C GLU A 168 21.09 18.47 -20.30
N ALA A 169 20.05 19.06 -20.86
CA ALA A 169 19.15 19.95 -20.14
C ALA A 169 18.32 19.22 -19.07
N ALA A 170 18.01 17.94 -19.27
CA ALA A 170 17.31 17.13 -18.26
C ALA A 170 18.24 16.79 -17.08
N PHE A 171 19.50 16.50 -17.36
CA PHE A 171 20.54 16.23 -16.38
C PHE A 171 20.83 17.47 -15.53
N ASP A 172 21.07 18.61 -16.18
CA ASP A 172 21.38 19.89 -15.52
C ASP A 172 20.28 20.29 -14.55
N ARG A 173 19.01 20.23 -14.98
CA ARG A 173 17.86 20.50 -14.09
C ARG A 173 17.84 19.56 -12.87
N LYS A 174 18.24 18.29 -13.05
CA LYS A 174 18.26 17.32 -11.95
C LYS A 174 19.40 17.58 -10.98
N ILE A 175 20.56 17.98 -11.49
CA ILE A 175 21.70 18.41 -10.67
C ILE A 175 21.34 19.67 -9.87
N GLU A 176 20.75 20.69 -10.51
CA GLU A 176 20.27 21.89 -9.81
C GLU A 176 19.29 21.56 -8.66
N GLU A 177 18.38 20.60 -8.90
CA GLU A 177 17.46 20.13 -7.87
C GLU A 177 18.20 19.43 -6.72
N TYR A 178 19.21 18.60 -7.01
CA TYR A 178 20.03 17.95 -5.98
C TYR A 178 20.83 18.97 -5.17
N ASP A 179 21.47 19.91 -5.84
CA ASP A 179 22.23 20.98 -5.20
C ASP A 179 21.34 21.83 -4.30
N HIS A 180 20.10 22.11 -4.72
CA HIS A 180 19.12 22.81 -3.88
C HIS A 180 18.89 22.12 -2.53
N PHE A 181 18.76 20.79 -2.50
CA PHE A 181 18.56 20.07 -1.25
C PHE A 181 19.82 19.85 -0.44
N LEU A 182 21.00 19.83 -1.07
CA LEU A 182 22.29 19.61 -0.42
C LEU A 182 22.94 20.89 0.10
N ASP A 183 22.66 22.04 -0.48
CA ASP A 183 23.34 23.34 -0.24
C ASP A 183 22.56 24.25 0.72
N THR A 184 21.77 23.73 1.62
CA THR A 184 21.03 24.58 2.56
C THR A 184 21.66 24.59 3.94
N ASP A 185 22.19 25.74 4.34
CA ASP A 185 22.76 25.98 5.66
C ASP A 185 21.66 26.04 6.76
N GLU A 186 20.42 26.35 6.42
CA GLU A 186 19.29 26.47 7.34
C GLU A 186 18.23 25.40 7.06
N LYS A 187 18.18 24.39 7.91
CA LYS A 187 17.10 23.40 7.90
C LYS A 187 15.83 23.99 8.51
N MET A 188 14.79 24.12 7.71
CA MET A 188 13.46 24.45 8.22
C MET A 188 12.71 23.18 8.67
N PHE A 189 12.84 22.10 7.91
CA PHE A 189 12.18 20.84 8.17
C PHE A 189 13.12 19.67 7.90
N THR A 190 12.87 18.54 8.57
CA THR A 190 13.49 17.26 8.23
C THR A 190 12.54 16.43 7.37
N TYR A 191 13.08 15.47 6.62
CA TYR A 191 12.26 14.56 5.82
C TYR A 191 11.32 13.73 6.71
N GLU A 192 11.77 13.30 7.90
CA GLU A 192 10.95 12.56 8.86
C GLU A 192 9.76 13.39 9.35
N ALA A 193 9.94 14.68 9.59
CA ALA A 193 8.85 15.53 10.04
C ALA A 193 7.74 15.68 8.99
N ILE A 194 8.14 15.78 7.71
CA ILE A 194 7.17 15.82 6.60
C ILE A 194 6.49 14.46 6.41
N GLU A 195 7.25 13.37 6.51
CA GLU A 195 6.70 12.02 6.43
C GLU A 195 5.70 11.74 7.57
N GLU A 196 6.06 12.06 8.80
CA GLU A 196 5.16 11.90 9.95
C GLU A 196 3.89 12.76 9.79
N ALA A 197 4.02 13.98 9.28
CA ALA A 197 2.87 14.85 9.01
C ALA A 197 1.98 14.23 7.93
N MET A 198 2.55 13.68 6.86
CA MET A 198 1.81 12.97 5.81
C MET A 198 1.07 11.76 6.38
N GLN A 199 1.74 10.92 7.18
CA GLN A 199 1.12 9.76 7.82
C GLN A 199 -0.06 10.16 8.69
N LYS A 200 0.09 11.21 9.51
CA LYS A 200 -1.01 11.75 10.33
C LYS A 200 -2.18 12.28 9.49
N VAL A 201 -1.91 12.91 8.35
CA VAL A 201 -2.97 13.37 7.46
C VAL A 201 -3.75 12.17 6.88
N MET A 202 -3.04 11.16 6.38
CA MET A 202 -3.67 9.99 5.80
C MET A 202 -4.45 9.20 6.86
N ASP A 203 -3.89 9.02 8.04
CA ASP A 203 -4.54 8.34 9.16
C ASP A 203 -5.84 9.04 9.59
N ASN A 204 -5.81 10.35 9.79
CA ASN A 204 -6.95 11.08 10.34
C ASN A 204 -8.05 11.44 9.33
N TYR A 205 -7.71 11.49 8.02
CA TYR A 205 -8.63 12.03 7.01
C TYR A 205 -8.87 11.14 5.80
N ALA A 206 -8.05 10.10 5.60
CA ALA A 206 -8.15 9.22 4.43
C ALA A 206 -8.41 7.74 4.80
N GLY A 207 -9.05 7.49 5.92
CA GLY A 207 -9.45 6.14 6.31
C GLY A 207 -8.33 5.30 6.94
N GLY A 208 -7.53 5.90 7.82
CA GLY A 208 -6.53 5.16 8.57
C GLY A 208 -7.07 4.51 9.84
N ILE A 209 -6.19 3.98 10.66
CA ILE A 209 -6.50 3.22 11.89
C ILE A 209 -7.30 4.09 12.87
N SER A 210 -6.89 5.36 13.06
CA SER A 210 -7.54 6.29 14.00
C SER A 210 -9.00 6.58 13.66
N THR A 211 -9.41 6.37 12.41
CA THR A 211 -10.78 6.54 11.95
C THR A 211 -11.50 5.21 11.72
N HIS A 212 -10.94 4.10 12.19
CA HIS A 212 -11.45 2.76 11.93
C HIS A 212 -11.66 2.47 10.44
N TYR A 213 -10.74 2.98 9.59
CA TYR A 213 -10.76 2.83 8.13
C TYR A 213 -11.95 3.52 7.45
N GLN A 214 -12.60 4.46 8.14
CA GLN A 214 -13.75 5.22 7.66
C GLN A 214 -13.33 6.60 7.19
N PHE A 215 -13.98 7.08 6.13
CA PHE A 215 -13.77 8.41 5.57
C PHE A 215 -15.04 8.92 4.90
N ASN A 216 -15.09 10.22 4.62
CA ASN A 216 -16.10 10.88 3.81
C ASN A 216 -15.46 11.90 2.87
N GLU A 217 -16.23 12.42 1.93
CA GLU A 217 -15.73 13.35 0.91
C GLU A 217 -15.11 14.62 1.52
N LYS A 218 -15.71 15.14 2.59
CA LYS A 218 -15.21 16.35 3.28
C LYS A 218 -13.85 16.10 3.95
N GLN A 219 -13.65 14.93 4.54
CA GLN A 219 -12.35 14.55 5.12
C GLN A 219 -11.29 14.40 4.02
N LEU A 220 -11.65 13.78 2.89
CA LEU A 220 -10.74 13.63 1.77
C LEU A 220 -10.32 14.96 1.13
N GLU A 221 -11.24 15.95 1.05
CA GLU A 221 -10.86 17.30 0.62
C GLU A 221 -9.83 17.93 1.57
N LEU A 222 -10.04 17.81 2.87
CA LEU A 222 -9.10 18.32 3.86
C LEU A 222 -7.75 17.59 3.80
N ALA A 223 -7.77 16.26 3.59
CA ALA A 223 -6.55 15.47 3.37
C ALA A 223 -5.78 16.01 2.15
N LYS A 224 -6.46 16.21 1.02
CA LYS A 224 -5.87 16.76 -0.21
C LYS A 224 -5.20 18.10 0.05
N GLU A 225 -5.92 19.06 0.62
CA GLU A 225 -5.37 20.38 0.92
C GLU A 225 -4.10 20.32 1.78
N LYS A 226 -4.09 19.46 2.80
CA LYS A 226 -2.95 19.28 3.69
C LYS A 226 -1.76 18.62 2.98
N ILE A 227 -1.98 17.59 2.15
CA ILE A 227 -0.91 16.95 1.38
C ILE A 227 -0.32 17.93 0.36
N GLU A 228 -1.14 18.74 -0.32
CA GLU A 228 -0.66 19.78 -1.23
C GLU A 228 0.18 20.86 -0.51
N GLN A 229 -0.14 21.15 0.75
CA GLN A 229 0.70 22.02 1.58
C GLN A 229 2.04 21.35 1.92
N LEU A 230 2.04 20.08 2.28
CA LEU A 230 3.27 19.33 2.55
C LEU A 230 4.17 19.24 1.30
N GLN A 231 3.60 19.07 0.10
CA GLN A 231 4.37 19.09 -1.14
C GLN A 231 5.13 20.42 -1.36
N LYS A 232 4.55 21.54 -0.93
CA LYS A 232 5.24 22.85 -0.99
C LYS A 232 6.35 22.94 0.07
N LEU A 233 6.14 22.35 1.25
CA LEU A 233 7.12 22.38 2.34
C LEU A 233 8.34 21.50 2.06
N VAL A 234 8.22 20.46 1.23
CA VAL A 234 9.34 19.60 0.84
C VAL A 234 10.51 20.41 0.29
N TRP A 235 10.25 21.49 -0.47
CA TRP A 235 11.29 22.36 -1.01
C TRP A 235 12.11 23.12 0.06
N HIS A 236 11.72 23.04 1.32
CA HIS A 236 12.42 23.62 2.47
C HIS A 236 13.10 22.56 3.35
N ILE A 237 13.26 21.33 2.85
CA ILE A 237 14.06 20.29 3.49
C ILE A 237 15.51 20.43 3.05
N SER A 238 16.45 20.17 3.94
CA SER A 238 17.86 20.00 3.59
C SER A 238 18.30 18.57 3.83
N ALA A 239 19.14 18.07 2.96
CA ALA A 239 19.85 16.81 3.08
C ALA A 239 21.34 17.08 3.41
N HIS A 240 21.91 16.37 4.37
CA HIS A 240 23.33 16.50 4.71
C HIS A 240 24.25 15.77 3.73
N ASP A 241 23.72 14.74 3.07
CA ASP A 241 24.45 13.91 2.15
C ASP A 241 23.51 13.22 1.15
N MET A 242 24.09 12.42 0.25
CA MET A 242 23.33 11.69 -0.77
C MET A 242 22.39 10.64 -0.16
N HIS A 243 22.64 10.15 1.04
CA HIS A 243 21.76 9.19 1.70
C HIS A 243 20.49 9.88 2.21
N GLU A 244 20.64 11.02 2.87
CA GLU A 244 19.48 11.83 3.27
C GLU A 244 18.71 12.37 2.06
N LEU A 245 19.41 12.73 0.96
CA LEU A 245 18.77 13.15 -0.29
C LEU A 245 17.84 12.08 -0.85
N MET A 246 18.22 10.80 -0.74
CA MET A 246 17.34 9.69 -1.13
C MET A 246 16.01 9.73 -0.36
N PHE A 247 16.04 9.95 0.96
CA PHE A 247 14.81 10.05 1.77
C PHE A 247 13.97 11.29 1.42
N VAL A 248 14.58 12.41 1.05
CA VAL A 248 13.84 13.58 0.54
C VAL A 248 13.04 13.20 -0.70
N TYR A 249 13.66 12.46 -1.65
CA TYR A 249 12.97 11.98 -2.85
C TYR A 249 11.87 10.96 -2.53
N GLU A 250 12.11 10.02 -1.61
CA GLU A 250 11.07 9.09 -1.16
C GLU A 250 9.85 9.83 -0.60
N VAL A 251 10.05 10.85 0.22
CA VAL A 251 8.93 11.65 0.75
C VAL A 251 8.19 12.39 -0.35
N LYS A 252 8.90 12.97 -1.34
CA LYS A 252 8.26 13.60 -2.53
C LYS A 252 7.36 12.61 -3.27
N GLU A 253 7.84 11.41 -3.50
CA GLU A 253 7.08 10.36 -4.18
C GLU A 253 5.88 9.90 -3.34
N ARG A 254 6.07 9.67 -2.04
CA ARG A 254 4.99 9.28 -1.12
C ARG A 254 3.87 10.33 -1.05
N LEU A 255 4.19 11.62 -1.05
CA LEU A 255 3.19 12.68 -1.11
C LEU A 255 2.39 12.65 -2.43
N THR A 256 3.05 12.34 -3.54
CA THR A 256 2.38 12.17 -4.84
C THR A 256 1.46 10.95 -4.83
N VAL A 257 1.91 9.85 -4.26
CA VAL A 257 1.09 8.64 -4.08
C VAL A 257 -0.09 8.93 -3.16
N ALA A 258 0.11 9.65 -2.05
CA ALA A 258 -0.97 10.04 -1.14
C ALA A 258 -2.08 10.84 -1.85
N LEU A 259 -1.73 11.82 -2.71
CA LEU A 259 -2.72 12.52 -3.54
C LEU A 259 -3.46 11.59 -4.50
N SER A 260 -2.76 10.65 -5.10
CA SER A 260 -3.39 9.64 -5.97
C SER A 260 -4.37 8.78 -5.19
N VAL A 261 -3.99 8.30 -4.00
CA VAL A 261 -4.88 7.52 -3.12
C VAL A 261 -6.13 8.31 -2.75
N ILE A 262 -5.96 9.56 -2.29
CA ILE A 262 -7.08 10.46 -1.95
C ILE A 262 -8.02 10.64 -3.15
N ALA A 263 -7.47 10.85 -4.34
CA ALA A 263 -8.26 11.02 -5.56
C ALA A 263 -9.07 9.76 -5.89
N HIS A 264 -8.47 8.58 -5.78
CA HIS A 264 -9.16 7.31 -6.01
C HIS A 264 -10.24 7.02 -4.97
N LEU A 265 -9.98 7.28 -3.67
CA LEU A 265 -10.97 7.15 -2.61
C LEU A 265 -12.15 8.09 -2.82
N LYS A 266 -11.88 9.33 -3.26
CA LYS A 266 -12.90 10.34 -3.54
C LYS A 266 -13.72 10.03 -4.79
N ASP A 267 -13.09 9.51 -5.84
CA ASP A 267 -13.74 9.22 -7.11
C ASP A 267 -14.73 8.07 -7.00
N ARG A 268 -14.39 7.00 -6.28
CA ARG A 268 -15.23 5.80 -6.13
C ARG A 268 -16.38 6.02 -5.16
N LYS A 269 -17.61 6.07 -5.67
CA LYS A 269 -18.84 6.34 -4.89
C LYS A 269 -19.51 5.04 -4.43
N GLU A 270 -18.76 4.21 -3.73
CA GLU A 270 -19.24 2.95 -3.12
C GLU A 270 -18.32 2.52 -1.98
N THR A 271 -18.78 1.59 -1.16
CA THR A 271 -17.97 0.78 -0.26
C THR A 271 -17.98 -0.67 -0.73
N ARG A 272 -16.86 -1.15 -1.25
CA ARG A 272 -16.72 -2.52 -1.77
C ARG A 272 -16.00 -3.43 -0.78
N TRP A 273 -15.04 -2.90 -0.06
CA TRP A 273 -14.16 -3.60 0.86
C TRP A 273 -14.18 -2.92 2.22
N HIS A 274 -15.21 -3.18 3.03
CA HIS A 274 -15.38 -2.57 4.36
C HIS A 274 -14.17 -2.76 5.28
N SER A 275 -13.38 -3.82 5.07
CA SER A 275 -12.18 -4.10 5.85
C SER A 275 -10.99 -3.19 5.55
N PHE A 276 -11.01 -2.48 4.43
CA PHE A 276 -9.89 -1.66 3.97
C PHE A 276 -10.25 -0.19 3.80
N ALA A 277 -11.50 0.08 3.43
CA ALA A 277 -11.98 1.44 3.17
C ALA A 277 -13.49 1.47 3.27
N GLU A 278 -14.04 2.25 4.19
CA GLU A 278 -15.47 2.44 4.33
C GLU A 278 -15.83 3.89 4.06
N ASN A 279 -16.49 4.12 2.91
CA ASN A 279 -16.97 5.44 2.53
C ASN A 279 -18.30 5.72 3.22
N LEU A 280 -18.30 6.61 4.18
CA LEU A 280 -19.50 6.94 4.97
C LEU A 280 -20.60 7.65 4.16
N ASP A 281 -20.24 8.32 3.05
CA ASP A 281 -21.21 8.94 2.14
C ASP A 281 -21.84 7.91 1.19
N TYR A 282 -21.15 6.81 0.90
CA TYR A 282 -21.56 5.74 0.00
C TYR A 282 -21.28 4.36 0.62
N PRO A 283 -22.04 3.96 1.66
CA PRO A 283 -21.71 2.74 2.43
C PRO A 283 -22.02 1.44 1.70
N GLU A 284 -22.78 1.49 0.60
CA GLU A 284 -23.23 0.30 -0.11
C GLU A 284 -22.37 0.02 -1.36
N LYS A 285 -22.24 -1.26 -1.69
CA LYS A 285 -21.61 -1.72 -2.93
C LYS A 285 -22.53 -1.42 -4.13
N SER A 286 -21.98 -0.84 -5.21
CA SER A 286 -22.73 -0.53 -6.43
C SER A 286 -22.19 -1.29 -7.63
N LYS A 287 -23.12 -1.78 -8.50
CA LYS A 287 -22.76 -2.40 -9.78
C LYS A 287 -22.16 -1.40 -10.77
N GLU A 288 -22.53 -0.13 -10.68
CA GLU A 288 -21.98 0.93 -11.53
C GLU A 288 -20.47 1.10 -11.35
N TRP A 289 -19.95 0.69 -10.19
CA TRP A 289 -18.55 0.73 -9.87
C TRP A 289 -17.81 -0.59 -10.11
N GLU A 290 -18.41 -1.54 -10.84
CA GLU A 290 -17.70 -2.72 -11.37
C GLU A 290 -16.87 -2.33 -12.60
N ILE A 291 -15.93 -1.41 -12.40
CA ILE A 291 -15.07 -0.80 -13.42
C ILE A 291 -13.64 -0.69 -12.89
N PHE A 292 -12.69 -0.54 -13.81
CA PHE A 292 -11.36 -0.05 -13.45
C PHE A 292 -11.39 1.46 -13.26
N VAL A 293 -10.83 1.94 -12.17
CA VAL A 293 -10.56 3.35 -11.92
C VAL A 293 -9.06 3.56 -12.03
N ASN A 294 -8.65 4.35 -13.00
CA ASN A 294 -7.26 4.73 -13.23
C ASN A 294 -7.11 6.23 -13.05
N SER A 295 -5.89 6.68 -12.83
CA SER A 295 -5.54 8.09 -12.85
C SER A 295 -4.33 8.36 -13.73
N LYS A 296 -4.26 9.56 -14.29
CA LYS A 296 -3.13 10.03 -15.09
C LYS A 296 -2.92 11.52 -14.87
N MET A 297 -1.65 11.91 -14.74
CA MET A 297 -1.28 13.32 -14.76
C MET A 297 -1.39 13.86 -16.18
N VAL A 298 -2.20 14.91 -16.38
CA VAL A 298 -2.38 15.60 -17.66
C VAL A 298 -2.31 17.10 -17.39
N ASP A 299 -1.34 17.78 -18.00
CA ASP A 299 -1.13 19.22 -17.84
C ASP A 299 -1.02 19.70 -16.37
N GLY A 300 -0.39 18.88 -15.53
CA GLY A 300 -0.23 19.16 -14.09
C GLY A 300 -1.44 18.84 -13.21
N GLU A 301 -2.52 18.30 -13.79
CA GLU A 301 -3.71 17.86 -13.05
C GLU A 301 -3.87 16.35 -13.08
N LEU A 302 -4.24 15.76 -11.93
CA LEU A 302 -4.57 14.35 -11.84
C LEU A 302 -5.99 14.11 -12.35
N LYS A 303 -6.12 13.43 -13.50
CA LYS A 303 -7.41 13.10 -14.13
C LYS A 303 -7.76 11.64 -13.88
N MET A 304 -8.99 11.39 -13.45
CA MET A 304 -9.55 10.07 -13.28
C MET A 304 -10.06 9.52 -14.61
N ILE A 305 -9.85 8.22 -14.83
CA ILE A 305 -10.22 7.51 -16.06
C ILE A 305 -10.98 6.25 -15.68
N HIS A 306 -12.22 6.14 -16.10
CA HIS A 306 -13.04 4.95 -15.89
C HIS A 306 -12.97 4.03 -17.11
N ARG A 307 -12.76 2.74 -16.86
CA ARG A 307 -12.70 1.71 -17.91
C ARG A 307 -13.57 0.52 -17.53
N GLU A 308 -14.24 -0.05 -18.51
CA GLU A 308 -14.99 -1.28 -18.32
C GLU A 308 -14.07 -2.46 -17.97
N LEU A 309 -14.59 -3.39 -17.15
CA LEU A 309 -13.92 -4.65 -16.91
C LEU A 309 -13.87 -5.46 -18.20
N VAL A 310 -12.72 -6.03 -18.50
CA VAL A 310 -12.59 -6.97 -19.61
C VAL A 310 -13.18 -8.31 -19.18
N ASN A 311 -14.35 -8.65 -19.70
CA ASN A 311 -14.90 -9.99 -19.53
C ASN A 311 -14.14 -10.94 -20.46
N LEU A 312 -13.25 -11.74 -19.92
CA LEU A 312 -12.71 -12.90 -20.59
C LEU A 312 -13.81 -14.00 -20.50
N CYS A 313 -14.63 -14.11 -21.54
CA CYS A 313 -15.53 -15.25 -21.71
C CYS A 313 -14.76 -16.49 -22.14
#